data_a4061af431b2134a6f4c17e18cce8ba3
#
_entry.id   a4061af431b2134a6f4c17e18cce8ba3
#
_cell.length_a   1.000
_cell.length_b   1.000
_cell.length_c   1.000
_cell.angle_alpha   90.00
_cell.angle_beta   90.00
_cell.angle_gamma   90.00
#
_symmetry.space_group_name_H-M   'P 1'
#
loop_
_entity.id
_entity.type
_entity.pdbx_description
1 polymer ?
#
loop_
_entity_poly.entity_id
_entity_poly.type
_entity_poly.pdbx_seq_one_letter_code
_entity_poly.pdbx_strand_id
1 'polypeptide(L)'
;MAPSDKEEQKQTTVSDEVQAGSDQQTAKQKPEPPKNHQKADTTESKLTGNMDFLLDIPLEISVELGRTKILINELLKLGQGSVIELSKLAGETLEILANQKLVARGEVVVVNEKYGVRLTEIISPSERIERLQ
;
A
#
# COMPACT_ATOMS: atom_id res chain seq x y z
N MET A 1 -23.44 53.81 -1.67
CA MET A 1 -23.86 54.04 -0.29
C MET A 1 -23.55 52.81 0.50
N ALA A 2 -22.42 52.84 1.15
CA ALA A 2 -22.10 51.91 2.20
C ALA A 2 -22.58 52.49 3.53
N PRO A 3 -22.91 51.65 4.47
CA PRO A 3 -22.31 51.75 5.78
C PRO A 3 -21.89 50.40 6.28
N SER A 4 -20.65 50.27 6.66
CA SER A 4 -20.11 50.61 7.96
C SER A 4 -20.82 49.90 9.10
N ASP A 5 -20.01 49.07 9.66
CA ASP A 5 -19.46 49.20 10.98
C ASP A 5 -20.04 48.36 12.05
N LYS A 6 -19.12 47.89 12.72
CA LYS A 6 -18.85 47.69 14.13
C LYS A 6 -18.72 46.25 14.47
N GLU A 7 -17.48 45.80 14.59
CA GLU A 7 -16.68 46.01 15.80
C GLU A 7 -17.46 45.73 17.07
N GLU A 8 -17.24 44.57 17.58
CA GLU A 8 -17.09 44.51 19.01
C GLU A 8 -16.19 43.34 19.42
N GLN A 9 -15.03 43.76 19.75
CA GLN A 9 -14.10 43.05 20.59
C GLN A 9 -14.76 42.73 21.90
N LYS A 10 -14.75 41.49 22.27
CA LYS A 10 -14.84 41.20 23.69
C LYS A 10 -13.73 40.27 24.08
N GLN A 11 -12.70 40.91 24.48
CA GLN A 11 -11.68 40.37 25.36
C GLN A 11 -12.36 39.89 26.64
N THR A 12 -12.19 38.65 26.90
CA THR A 12 -12.31 38.17 28.27
C THR A 12 -11.01 37.46 28.62
N THR A 13 -10.23 38.19 29.30
CA THR A 13 -9.18 37.73 30.16
C THR A 13 -9.80 36.86 31.25
N VAL A 14 -9.43 35.64 31.25
CA VAL A 14 -9.55 34.81 32.44
C VAL A 14 -8.17 34.44 32.87
N SER A 15 -7.71 35.17 33.82
CA SER A 15 -6.64 34.75 34.67
C SER A 15 -7.17 33.62 35.51
N ASP A 16 -6.64 32.48 35.30
CA ASP A 16 -6.85 31.42 36.25
C ASP A 16 -5.52 30.98 36.84
N GLU A 17 -5.47 31.28 38.04
CA GLU A 17 -4.51 30.97 39.03
C GLU A 17 -4.66 29.48 39.33
N VAL A 18 -3.75 28.70 38.86
CA VAL A 18 -3.66 27.30 39.32
C VAL A 18 -2.67 27.24 40.44
N GLN A 19 -3.17 27.14 41.60
CA GLN A 19 -2.45 26.72 42.74
C GLN A 19 -2.05 25.28 42.61
N ALA A 20 -0.78 25.08 42.57
CA ALA A 20 -0.16 23.80 42.78
C ALA A 20 -0.49 23.30 44.20
N GLY A 21 -1.28 22.29 44.25
CA GLY A 21 -1.37 21.45 45.43
C GLY A 21 -0.30 20.40 45.32
N SER A 22 0.69 20.59 46.11
CA SER A 22 1.68 19.60 46.46
C SER A 22 1.00 18.40 47.10
N ASP A 23 1.58 17.27 46.89
CA ASP A 23 1.84 16.20 47.83
C ASP A 23 1.70 14.84 47.18
N GLN A 24 2.88 14.26 47.12
CA GLN A 24 3.37 13.27 48.07
C GLN A 24 2.49 12.03 48.03
N GLN A 25 3.03 11.07 47.58
CA GLN A 25 3.81 10.03 48.17
C GLN A 25 3.73 8.79 47.34
N THR A 26 4.87 8.38 46.95
CA THR A 26 5.46 7.19 47.47
C THR A 26 4.50 6.03 47.65
N ALA A 27 4.37 5.29 46.62
CA ALA A 27 4.20 3.89 46.77
C ALA A 27 5.30 3.20 45.99
N LYS A 28 6.30 2.89 46.65
CA LYS A 28 7.19 1.83 46.25
C LYS A 28 6.38 0.57 46.23
N GLN A 29 5.96 0.20 45.07
CA GLN A 29 5.72 -1.19 44.77
C GLN A 29 6.27 -1.45 43.41
N LYS A 30 7.40 -2.01 43.43
CA LYS A 30 8.06 -2.71 42.36
C LYS A 30 7.14 -3.83 41.94
N PRO A 31 6.55 -3.80 40.72
CA PRO A 31 5.91 -5.00 40.21
C PRO A 31 7.05 -5.90 39.74
N GLU A 32 7.11 -7.04 40.34
CA GLU A 32 7.88 -8.15 39.81
C GLU A 32 7.39 -8.46 38.39
N PRO A 33 8.31 -8.71 37.45
CA PRO A 33 7.91 -9.15 36.15
C PRO A 33 7.25 -10.51 36.25
N PRO A 34 6.10 -10.71 35.65
CA PRO A 34 5.54 -12.03 35.56
C PRO A 34 6.52 -12.90 34.78
N LYS A 35 6.95 -13.94 35.39
CA LYS A 35 7.63 -15.05 34.74
C LYS A 35 6.58 -15.70 33.83
N ASN A 36 6.46 -15.18 32.66
CA ASN A 36 5.73 -15.86 31.63
C ASN A 36 6.73 -16.64 30.82
N HIS A 37 6.74 -17.92 31.04
CA HIS A 37 7.38 -18.86 30.16
C HIS A 37 6.58 -18.88 28.86
N GLN A 38 6.90 -17.97 28.00
CA GLN A 38 6.51 -18.12 26.60
C GLN A 38 7.58 -18.99 25.94
N LYS A 39 7.26 -20.25 25.86
CA LYS A 39 7.67 -21.05 24.75
C LYS A 39 6.94 -20.47 23.53
N ALA A 40 7.45 -19.42 23.00
CA ALA A 40 7.05 -18.93 21.71
C ALA A 40 8.05 -19.44 20.70
N ASP A 41 7.57 -20.38 19.94
CA ASP A 41 7.70 -20.47 18.51
C ASP A 41 9.11 -20.27 17.94
N THR A 42 9.85 -21.33 18.05
CA THR A 42 11.09 -21.51 17.29
C THR A 42 10.79 -21.76 15.79
N THR A 43 9.52 -21.86 15.42
CA THR A 43 9.14 -22.19 14.06
C THR A 43 8.97 -20.95 13.19
N GLU A 44 8.52 -19.85 13.78
CA GLU A 44 8.40 -18.59 13.04
C GLU A 44 9.74 -17.93 12.75
N SER A 45 10.70 -18.11 13.63
CA SER A 45 12.03 -17.52 13.47
C SER A 45 12.84 -18.15 12.34
N LYS A 46 12.54 -19.37 11.96
CA LYS A 46 13.21 -20.04 10.84
C LYS A 46 12.65 -19.62 9.48
N LEU A 47 11.35 -19.29 9.43
CA LEU A 47 10.74 -18.79 8.20
C LEU A 47 11.15 -17.35 7.93
N THR A 48 11.30 -16.53 8.97
CA THR A 48 11.74 -15.14 8.83
C THR A 48 13.20 -15.01 8.39
N GLY A 49 14.07 -15.90 8.83
CA GLY A 49 15.50 -15.88 8.47
C GLY A 49 15.76 -16.22 7.00
N ASN A 50 14.94 -17.08 6.40
CA ASN A 50 15.02 -17.41 4.95
C ASN A 50 14.33 -16.38 4.07
N MET A 51 13.38 -15.62 4.59
CA MET A 51 12.67 -14.58 3.87
C MET A 51 13.47 -13.30 3.72
N ASP A 52 14.33 -12.97 4.68
CA ASP A 52 15.16 -11.77 4.62
C ASP A 52 16.09 -11.77 3.40
N PHE A 53 16.52 -12.92 2.95
CA PHE A 53 17.28 -13.07 1.72
C PHE A 53 16.47 -12.76 0.47
N LEU A 54 15.19 -13.09 0.47
CA LEU A 54 14.30 -12.88 -0.67
C LEU A 54 13.80 -11.44 -0.76
N LEU A 55 13.76 -10.71 0.34
CA LEU A 55 13.22 -9.35 0.40
C LEU A 55 14.06 -8.33 -0.38
N ASP A 56 15.34 -8.58 -0.54
CA ASP A 56 16.27 -7.67 -1.22
C ASP A 56 16.50 -8.03 -2.70
N ILE A 57 15.84 -9.05 -3.21
CA ILE A 57 15.96 -9.44 -4.61
C ILE A 57 15.03 -8.61 -5.48
N PRO A 58 15.52 -7.95 -6.52
CA PRO A 58 14.68 -7.24 -7.47
C PRO A 58 13.73 -8.20 -8.19
N LEU A 59 12.48 -7.80 -8.28
CA LEU A 59 11.44 -8.56 -8.94
C LEU A 59 10.87 -7.78 -10.10
N GLU A 60 10.69 -8.46 -11.24
CA GLU A 60 10.05 -7.85 -12.39
C GLU A 60 8.53 -7.84 -12.22
N ILE A 61 7.95 -6.67 -12.35
CA ILE A 61 6.51 -6.47 -12.40
C ILE A 61 6.12 -6.08 -13.81
N SER A 62 5.21 -6.83 -14.39
CA SER A 62 4.61 -6.50 -15.68
C SER A 62 3.14 -6.13 -15.52
N VAL A 63 2.69 -5.23 -16.37
CA VAL A 63 1.30 -4.81 -16.42
C VAL A 63 0.78 -5.11 -17.82
N GLU A 64 -0.22 -5.96 -17.90
CA GLU A 64 -0.80 -6.38 -19.17
C GLU A 64 -2.15 -5.73 -19.42
N LEU A 65 -2.29 -5.13 -20.58
CA LEU A 65 -3.56 -4.58 -21.02
C LEU A 65 -4.52 -5.67 -21.50
N GLY A 66 -3.99 -6.72 -22.10
CA GLY A 66 -4.76 -7.84 -22.59
C GLY A 66 -3.91 -8.75 -23.47
N ARG A 67 -4.52 -9.80 -23.98
CA ARG A 67 -3.88 -10.78 -24.86
C ARG A 67 -4.77 -11.06 -26.04
N THR A 68 -4.17 -11.51 -27.12
CA THR A 68 -4.89 -12.01 -28.28
C THR A 68 -4.06 -13.07 -28.98
N LYS A 69 -4.71 -13.83 -29.82
CA LYS A 69 -4.05 -14.81 -30.69
C LYS A 69 -4.20 -14.37 -32.14
N ILE A 70 -3.14 -14.43 -32.88
CA ILE A 70 -3.09 -14.06 -34.27
C ILE A 70 -2.41 -15.15 -35.09
N LEU A 71 -2.84 -15.35 -36.31
CA LEU A 71 -2.19 -16.27 -37.22
C LEU A 71 -0.84 -15.73 -37.69
N ILE A 72 0.11 -16.62 -37.91
CA ILE A 72 1.46 -16.19 -38.33
C ILE A 72 1.42 -15.41 -39.64
N ASN A 73 0.60 -15.83 -40.60
CA ASN A 73 0.48 -15.12 -41.86
C ASN A 73 -0.12 -13.71 -41.69
N GLU A 74 -0.99 -13.50 -40.71
CA GLU A 74 -1.51 -12.18 -40.39
C GLU A 74 -0.46 -11.32 -39.70
N LEU A 75 0.33 -11.90 -38.80
CA LEU A 75 1.44 -11.24 -38.16
C LEU A 75 2.44 -10.68 -39.16
N LEU A 76 2.73 -11.45 -40.21
CA LEU A 76 3.67 -11.05 -41.25
C LEU A 76 3.15 -9.89 -42.14
N LYS A 77 1.85 -9.66 -42.14
CA LYS A 77 1.22 -8.54 -42.87
C LYS A 77 1.14 -7.25 -42.06
N LEU A 78 1.47 -7.30 -40.77
CA LEU A 78 1.44 -6.11 -39.91
C LEU A 78 2.53 -5.13 -40.31
N GLY A 79 2.18 -3.88 -40.28
CA GLY A 79 3.09 -2.77 -40.51
C GLY A 79 2.76 -1.60 -39.62
N GLN A 80 3.49 -0.52 -39.81
CA GLN A 80 3.22 0.70 -39.06
C GLN A 80 1.78 1.18 -39.30
N GLY A 81 1.06 1.47 -38.24
CA GLY A 81 -0.34 1.87 -38.27
C GLY A 81 -1.34 0.73 -38.21
N SER A 82 -0.89 -0.53 -38.24
CA SER A 82 -1.77 -1.68 -38.04
C SER A 82 -2.34 -1.69 -36.63
N VAL A 83 -3.53 -2.22 -36.48
CA VAL A 83 -4.22 -2.32 -35.18
C VAL A 83 -4.36 -3.78 -34.80
N ILE A 84 -3.95 -4.11 -33.62
CA ILE A 84 -4.14 -5.42 -33.02
C ILE A 84 -5.27 -5.30 -31.99
N GLU A 85 -6.32 -6.06 -32.19
CA GLU A 85 -7.45 -6.09 -31.27
C GLU A 85 -7.19 -7.10 -30.16
N LEU A 86 -7.46 -6.70 -28.92
CA LEU A 86 -7.29 -7.53 -27.76
C LEU A 86 -8.61 -8.15 -27.32
N SER A 87 -8.54 -9.26 -26.62
CA SER A 87 -9.72 -9.95 -26.10
C SER A 87 -10.43 -9.21 -24.95
N LYS A 88 -9.76 -8.26 -24.35
CA LYS A 88 -10.27 -7.50 -23.22
C LYS A 88 -11.08 -6.28 -23.68
N LEU A 89 -12.19 -6.03 -23.01
CA LEU A 89 -13.01 -4.86 -23.31
C LEU A 89 -12.40 -3.56 -22.78
N ALA A 90 -12.68 -2.48 -23.48
CA ALA A 90 -12.25 -1.15 -23.01
C ALA A 90 -12.88 -0.82 -21.64
N GLY A 91 -12.08 -0.31 -20.72
CA GLY A 91 -12.52 0.00 -19.37
C GLY A 91 -12.35 -1.13 -18.35
N GLU A 92 -11.99 -2.33 -18.79
CA GLU A 92 -11.61 -3.39 -17.87
C GLU A 92 -10.27 -3.12 -17.20
N THR A 93 -10.11 -3.68 -16.00
CA THR A 93 -8.88 -3.54 -15.23
C THR A 93 -7.69 -4.23 -15.89
N LEU A 94 -6.51 -3.65 -15.71
CA LEU A 94 -5.25 -4.25 -16.12
C LEU A 94 -4.84 -5.38 -15.18
N GLU A 95 -4.11 -6.33 -15.70
CA GLU A 95 -3.54 -7.40 -14.91
C GLU A 95 -2.08 -7.08 -14.56
N ILE A 96 -1.75 -7.26 -13.29
CA ILE A 96 -0.41 -7.03 -12.77
C ILE A 96 0.19 -8.38 -12.41
N LEU A 97 1.31 -8.68 -13.03
CA LEU A 97 2.01 -9.94 -12.86
C LEU A 97 3.35 -9.72 -12.19
N ALA A 98 3.65 -10.57 -11.22
CA ALA A 98 4.96 -10.69 -10.62
C ALA A 98 5.53 -12.05 -10.99
N ASN A 99 6.70 -12.06 -11.57
CA ASN A 99 7.32 -13.29 -12.07
C ASN A 99 6.37 -14.13 -12.95
N GLN A 100 5.65 -13.44 -13.86
CA GLN A 100 4.69 -14.00 -14.81
C GLN A 100 3.43 -14.62 -14.18
N LYS A 101 3.20 -14.38 -12.90
CA LYS A 101 2.02 -14.85 -12.19
C LYS A 101 1.15 -13.68 -11.76
N LEU A 102 -0.16 -13.80 -11.97
CA LEU A 102 -1.12 -12.75 -11.61
C LEU A 102 -1.13 -12.53 -10.09
N VAL A 103 -0.89 -11.30 -9.67
CA VAL A 103 -0.90 -10.93 -8.25
C VAL A 103 -1.88 -9.82 -7.93
N ALA A 104 -2.26 -9.01 -8.91
CA ALA A 104 -3.15 -7.88 -8.71
C ALA A 104 -3.88 -7.49 -9.99
N ARG A 105 -4.89 -6.65 -9.84
CA ARG A 105 -5.55 -5.93 -10.92
C ARG A 105 -5.67 -4.46 -10.57
N GLY A 106 -5.73 -3.63 -11.55
CA GLY A 106 -5.79 -2.21 -11.32
C GLY A 106 -6.16 -1.39 -12.54
N GLU A 107 -6.13 -0.09 -12.36
CA GLU A 107 -6.44 0.91 -13.37
C GLU A 107 -5.22 1.77 -13.66
N VAL A 108 -5.07 2.18 -14.92
CA VAL A 108 -3.99 3.09 -15.32
C VAL A 108 -4.23 4.47 -14.73
N VAL A 109 -3.19 5.02 -14.13
CA VAL A 109 -3.15 6.41 -13.66
C VAL A 109 -1.87 7.08 -14.15
N VAL A 110 -1.86 8.40 -14.13
CA VAL A 110 -0.66 9.18 -14.44
C VAL A 110 -0.17 9.82 -13.15
N VAL A 111 1.09 9.59 -12.82
CA VAL A 111 1.75 10.13 -11.64
C VAL A 111 3.07 10.78 -12.07
N ASN A 112 3.19 12.09 -11.89
CA ASN A 112 4.41 12.84 -12.23
C ASN A 112 4.92 12.56 -13.66
N GLU A 113 4.03 12.64 -14.64
CA GLU A 113 4.32 12.39 -16.07
C GLU A 113 4.66 10.94 -16.42
N LYS A 114 4.50 10.03 -15.49
CA LYS A 114 4.70 8.59 -15.69
C LYS A 114 3.38 7.84 -15.53
N TYR A 115 3.28 6.72 -16.21
CA TYR A 115 2.17 5.80 -15.97
C TYR A 115 2.36 5.08 -14.65
N GLY A 116 1.29 5.00 -13.90
CA GLY A 116 1.17 4.16 -12.72
C GLY A 116 -0.05 3.27 -12.81
N VAL A 117 -0.23 2.42 -11.84
CA VAL A 117 -1.41 1.58 -11.72
C VAL A 117 -1.98 1.72 -10.32
N ARG A 118 -3.25 2.07 -10.26
CA ARG A 118 -4.00 2.04 -9.00
C ARG A 118 -4.57 0.66 -8.81
N LEU A 119 -4.16 -0.02 -7.76
CA LEU A 119 -4.65 -1.37 -7.48
C LEU A 119 -6.11 -1.35 -7.04
N THR A 120 -6.93 -2.18 -7.69
CA THR A 120 -8.32 -2.41 -7.33
C THR A 120 -8.50 -3.73 -6.60
N GLU A 121 -7.67 -4.72 -6.94
CA GLU A 121 -7.65 -6.02 -6.31
C GLU A 121 -6.20 -6.46 -6.13
N ILE A 122 -5.89 -7.06 -5.01
CA ILE A 122 -4.57 -7.62 -4.73
C ILE A 122 -4.71 -8.85 -3.84
N ILE A 123 -3.93 -9.87 -4.13
CA ILE A 123 -3.86 -11.07 -3.28
C ILE A 123 -3.14 -10.77 -1.97
N SER A 124 -3.31 -11.62 -0.97
CA SER A 124 -2.67 -11.46 0.33
C SER A 124 -1.14 -11.51 0.24
N PRO A 125 -0.42 -10.91 1.20
CA PRO A 125 1.04 -10.96 1.21
C PRO A 125 1.60 -12.38 1.19
N SER A 126 0.99 -13.30 1.89
CA SER A 126 1.42 -14.70 1.91
C SER A 126 1.26 -15.38 0.56
N GLU A 127 0.15 -15.18 -0.13
CA GLU A 127 -0.05 -15.70 -1.48
C GLU A 127 0.91 -15.09 -2.48
N ARG A 128 1.26 -13.80 -2.32
CA ARG A 128 2.25 -13.17 -3.18
C ARG A 128 3.60 -13.86 -3.08
N ILE A 129 4.02 -14.21 -1.88
CA ILE A 129 5.27 -14.94 -1.65
C ILE A 129 5.21 -16.34 -2.23
N GLU A 130 4.12 -17.06 -2.05
CA GLU A 130 3.94 -18.41 -2.63
C GLU A 130 4.03 -18.39 -4.15
N ARG A 131 3.48 -17.38 -4.80
CA ARG A 131 3.51 -17.26 -6.26
C ARG A 131 4.87 -16.86 -6.82
N LEU A 132 5.79 -16.40 -5.98
CA LEU A 132 7.16 -16.08 -6.38
C LEU A 132 8.07 -17.32 -6.45
N GLN A 133 7.63 -18.41 -5.91
CA GLN A 133 8.41 -19.65 -5.88
C GLN A 133 8.24 -20.48 -7.14
#